data_afcd272c26926b8c4263ce8b2be27b14
#
_entry.id   afcd272c26926b8c4263ce8b2be27b14
#
_cell.length_a   1.000
_cell.length_b   1.000
_cell.length_c   1.000
_cell.angle_alpha   90.00
_cell.angle_beta   90.00
_cell.angle_gamma   90.00
#
_symmetry.space_group_name_H-M   'P 1'
#
loop_
_entity.id
_entity.type
_entity.pdbx_description
1 polymer ?
#
loop_
_entity_poly.entity_id
_entity_poly.type
_entity_poly.pdbx_seq_one_letter_code
_entity_poly.pdbx_strand_id
1 'polypeptide(L)'
;KGAIVIPTGFITAKSGIENKILHKIVDDKVVFGCVSMPSNVFANTGTNVSVLFFDKSATTDKVILIDASKLGEEYKDANGLKKVRLNDDEIEKIVGTFQRKEAVEDFSVAVSYDEIKEKGYSLSAGQYFDIKIDYVDITEEEFNNRMANYKQILSEQFKESHRLEEEIMKQLNALQFNVNVGDNE
;
A
#
# COMPACT_ATOMS: atom_id res chain seq x y z
N LYS A 1 8.62 21.41 17.33
CA LYS A 1 8.75 20.41 16.25
C LYS A 1 8.59 19.03 16.84
N GLY A 2 8.00 18.13 16.06
CA GLY A 2 7.86 16.73 16.45
C GLY A 2 7.74 15.83 15.25
N ALA A 3 7.96 14.54 15.48
CA ALA A 3 7.68 13.48 14.53
C ALA A 3 6.99 12.34 15.26
N ILE A 4 6.05 11.69 14.58
CA ILE A 4 5.33 10.53 15.10
C ILE A 4 5.22 9.46 14.02
N VAL A 5 5.39 8.22 14.43
CA VAL A 5 5.13 7.05 13.59
C VAL A 5 3.68 6.63 13.77
N ILE A 6 2.96 6.51 12.67
CA ILE A 6 1.54 6.19 12.63
C ILE A 6 1.26 5.10 11.57
N PRO A 7 0.18 4.33 11.71
CA PRO A 7 -0.27 3.45 10.64
C PRO A 7 -0.58 4.25 9.37
N THR A 8 -0.19 3.74 8.19
CA THR A 8 -0.44 4.45 6.92
C THR A 8 -1.93 4.71 6.64
N GLY A 9 -2.84 3.88 7.18
CA GLY A 9 -4.27 4.13 7.10
C GLY A 9 -4.73 5.47 7.70
N PHE A 10 -3.97 6.03 8.65
CA PHE A 10 -4.29 7.33 9.24
C PHE A 10 -4.16 8.47 8.22
N ILE A 11 -3.11 8.47 7.39
CA ILE A 11 -2.84 9.57 6.45
C ILE A 11 -3.83 9.64 5.26
N THR A 12 -4.68 8.64 5.12
CA THR A 12 -5.72 8.56 4.09
C THR A 12 -7.11 8.34 4.69
N ALA A 13 -7.27 8.57 5.99
CA ALA A 13 -8.53 8.33 6.71
C ALA A 13 -9.66 9.20 6.15
N LYS A 14 -10.79 8.58 5.76
CA LYS A 14 -11.97 9.26 5.18
C LYS A 14 -13.12 9.45 6.19
N SER A 15 -13.02 8.87 7.36
CA SER A 15 -14.06 8.93 8.40
C SER A 15 -13.46 8.69 9.79
N GLY A 16 -14.27 8.85 10.83
CA GLY A 16 -13.86 8.56 12.21
C GLY A 16 -13.08 9.69 12.87
N ILE A 17 -12.42 9.35 13.97
CA ILE A 17 -11.63 10.28 14.76
C ILE A 17 -10.34 10.65 14.04
N GLU A 18 -9.71 9.69 13.36
CA GLU A 18 -8.49 9.86 12.59
C GLU A 18 -8.68 10.93 11.51
N ASN A 19 -9.79 10.88 10.78
CA ASN A 19 -10.12 11.90 9.78
C ASN A 19 -10.25 13.29 10.40
N LYS A 20 -10.94 13.41 11.55
CA LYS A 20 -11.08 14.71 12.25
C LYS A 20 -9.73 15.27 12.70
N ILE A 21 -8.84 14.42 13.20
CA ILE A 21 -7.50 14.82 13.59
C ILE A 21 -6.70 15.26 12.36
N LEU A 22 -6.77 14.49 11.27
CA LEU A 22 -6.09 14.79 10.02
C LEU A 22 -6.51 16.16 9.45
N HIS A 23 -7.83 16.43 9.40
CA HIS A 23 -8.35 17.74 9.02
C HIS A 23 -7.78 18.85 9.92
N LYS A 24 -7.85 18.65 11.24
CA LYS A 24 -7.37 19.65 12.21
C LYS A 24 -5.90 20.02 12.01
N ILE A 25 -5.01 19.05 11.86
CA ILE A 25 -3.57 19.30 11.72
C ILE A 25 -3.21 19.94 10.37
N VAL A 26 -3.99 19.67 9.33
CA VAL A 26 -3.83 20.31 8.00
C VAL A 26 -4.39 21.74 8.03
N ASP A 27 -5.59 21.95 8.60
CA ASP A 27 -6.22 23.28 8.69
C ASP A 27 -5.42 24.24 9.58
N ASP A 28 -4.86 23.73 10.68
CA ASP A 28 -3.97 24.48 11.56
C ASP A 28 -2.56 24.71 10.96
N LYS A 29 -2.30 24.17 9.76
CA LYS A 29 -1.01 24.22 9.04
C LYS A 29 0.19 23.79 9.88
N VAL A 30 -0.01 22.81 10.78
CA VAL A 30 1.06 22.33 11.67
C VAL A 30 1.86 21.16 11.09
N VAL A 31 1.30 20.42 10.13
CA VAL A 31 2.01 19.34 9.43
C VAL A 31 2.85 19.92 8.31
N PHE A 32 4.13 19.58 8.25
CA PHE A 32 5.03 20.06 7.20
C PHE A 32 5.68 18.97 6.36
N GLY A 33 5.46 17.71 6.71
CA GLY A 33 5.94 16.57 5.93
C GLY A 33 5.35 15.24 6.37
N CYS A 34 5.31 14.30 5.44
CA CYS A 34 4.92 12.91 5.67
C CYS A 34 5.79 11.98 4.82
N VAL A 35 6.30 10.91 5.42
CA VAL A 35 7.10 9.88 4.74
C VAL A 35 6.44 8.53 4.94
N SER A 36 5.95 7.93 3.87
CA SER A 36 5.44 6.55 3.88
C SER A 36 6.61 5.58 3.84
N MET A 37 6.70 4.69 4.81
CA MET A 37 7.81 3.76 4.99
C MET A 37 7.46 2.36 4.46
N PRO A 38 8.46 1.52 4.13
CA PRO A 38 8.23 0.13 3.78
C PRO A 38 7.52 -0.64 4.89
N SER A 39 6.79 -1.69 4.52
CA SER A 39 6.29 -2.66 5.50
C SER A 39 7.45 -3.38 6.20
N ASN A 40 7.23 -3.84 7.43
CA ASN A 40 8.24 -4.60 8.21
C ASN A 40 9.56 -3.85 8.49
N VAL A 41 9.64 -2.52 8.30
CA VAL A 41 10.84 -1.71 8.62
C VAL A 41 10.99 -1.51 10.14
N PHE A 42 9.87 -1.45 10.88
CA PHE A 42 9.90 -1.35 12.34
C PHE A 42 9.77 -2.74 12.99
N ALA A 43 10.44 -2.89 14.15
CA ALA A 43 10.33 -4.11 14.94
C ALA A 43 8.85 -4.33 15.34
N ASN A 44 8.37 -5.56 15.27
CA ASN A 44 7.02 -5.98 15.67
C ASN A 44 5.84 -5.36 14.88
N THR A 45 6.08 -4.71 13.74
CA THR A 45 5.04 -4.10 12.92
C THR A 45 5.07 -4.67 11.51
N GLY A 46 4.09 -5.51 11.18
CA GLY A 46 3.92 -6.09 9.83
C GLY A 46 3.16 -5.19 8.85
N THR A 47 2.59 -4.09 9.33
CA THR A 47 1.81 -3.15 8.53
C THR A 47 2.65 -2.00 8.01
N ASN A 48 2.20 -1.37 6.93
CA ASN A 48 2.79 -0.12 6.44
C ASN A 48 2.58 0.99 7.46
N VAL A 49 3.64 1.74 7.71
CA VAL A 49 3.65 2.89 8.61
C VAL A 49 4.11 4.14 7.88
N SER A 50 3.74 5.28 8.42
CA SER A 50 4.17 6.59 7.93
C SER A 50 4.74 7.40 9.08
N VAL A 51 5.73 8.23 8.79
CA VAL A 51 6.29 9.19 9.72
C VAL A 51 5.72 10.56 9.40
N LEU A 52 4.95 11.11 10.32
CA LEU A 52 4.34 12.44 10.21
C LEU A 52 5.19 13.45 10.97
N PHE A 53 5.52 14.56 10.32
CA PHE A 53 6.31 15.66 10.87
C PHE A 53 5.45 16.89 11.07
N PHE A 54 5.55 17.50 12.25
CA PHE A 54 4.76 18.68 12.59
C PHE A 54 5.58 19.73 13.33
N ASP A 55 5.22 20.99 13.10
CA ASP A 55 5.82 22.18 13.72
C ASP A 55 4.75 23.26 13.89
N LYS A 56 4.40 23.60 15.14
CA LYS A 56 3.43 24.67 15.41
C LYS A 56 3.92 26.07 15.08
N SER A 57 5.23 26.25 14.93
CA SER A 57 5.86 27.51 14.57
C SER A 57 6.18 27.63 13.07
N ALA A 58 5.86 26.59 12.27
CA ALA A 58 6.16 26.57 10.86
C ALA A 58 5.29 27.59 10.10
N THR A 59 5.94 28.38 9.25
CA THR A 59 5.30 29.30 8.30
C THR A 59 5.44 28.80 6.86
N THR A 60 5.56 27.46 6.69
CA THR A 60 5.76 26.89 5.36
C THR A 60 4.43 26.70 4.66
N ASP A 61 4.35 27.21 3.41
CA ASP A 61 3.14 27.07 2.58
C ASP A 61 3.04 25.73 1.86
N LYS A 62 4.10 24.88 1.97
CA LYS A 62 4.15 23.59 1.30
C LYS A 62 4.53 22.46 2.27
N VAL A 63 3.86 21.35 2.07
CA VAL A 63 4.08 20.08 2.78
C VAL A 63 4.84 19.14 1.85
N ILE A 64 5.93 18.54 2.32
CA ILE A 64 6.67 17.52 1.57
C ILE A 64 6.08 16.13 1.87
N LEU A 65 5.66 15.43 0.84
CA LEU A 65 5.15 14.06 0.92
C LEU A 65 6.11 13.13 0.17
N ILE A 66 6.55 12.07 0.83
CA ILE A 66 7.51 11.11 0.26
C ILE A 66 6.92 9.70 0.34
N ASP A 67 7.00 8.97 -0.76
CA ASP A 67 6.70 7.54 -0.81
C ASP A 67 7.99 6.72 -0.86
N ALA A 68 8.44 6.28 0.30
CA ALA A 68 9.57 5.37 0.45
C ALA A 68 9.13 3.90 0.59
N SER A 69 7.86 3.59 0.37
CA SER A 69 7.28 2.25 0.61
C SER A 69 7.91 1.13 -0.23
N LYS A 70 8.57 1.48 -1.34
CA LYS A 70 9.24 0.55 -2.25
C LYS A 70 10.75 0.40 -2.00
N LEU A 71 11.29 1.14 -1.04
CA LEU A 71 12.71 1.09 -0.68
C LEU A 71 13.00 -0.05 0.30
N GLY A 72 14.27 -0.38 0.42
CA GLY A 72 14.81 -1.35 1.37
C GLY A 72 14.88 -2.77 0.86
N GLU A 73 15.75 -3.54 1.47
CA GLU A 73 15.96 -4.95 1.18
C GLU A 73 15.25 -5.83 2.21
N GLU A 74 14.54 -6.85 1.72
CA GLU A 74 13.92 -7.84 2.59
C GLU A 74 14.98 -8.82 3.13
N TYR A 75 14.93 -9.08 4.43
CA TYR A 75 15.71 -10.12 5.09
C TYR A 75 14.88 -10.89 6.12
N LYS A 76 15.37 -12.03 6.57
CA LYS A 76 14.80 -12.76 7.70
C LYS A 76 15.61 -12.50 8.96
N ASP A 77 14.95 -12.12 10.04
CA ASP A 77 15.59 -11.98 11.35
C ASP A 77 15.96 -13.35 11.97
N ALA A 78 16.58 -13.34 13.15
CA ALA A 78 16.98 -14.56 13.86
C ALA A 78 15.81 -15.50 14.20
N ASN A 79 14.57 -14.98 14.21
CA ASN A 79 13.34 -15.73 14.45
C ASN A 79 12.65 -16.20 13.15
N GLY A 80 13.26 -15.92 11.98
CA GLY A 80 12.70 -16.25 10.67
C GLY A 80 11.62 -15.29 10.19
N LEU A 81 11.38 -14.15 10.89
CA LEU A 81 10.40 -13.18 10.50
C LEU A 81 10.93 -12.26 9.38
N LYS A 82 10.08 -11.98 8.39
CA LYS A 82 10.38 -11.03 7.32
C LYS A 82 10.56 -9.64 7.89
N LYS A 83 11.67 -8.99 7.53
CA LYS A 83 12.01 -7.62 7.88
C LYS A 83 12.50 -6.88 6.64
N VAL A 84 12.43 -5.55 6.69
CA VAL A 84 12.98 -4.67 5.66
C VAL A 84 14.02 -3.76 6.31
N ARG A 85 15.15 -3.60 5.66
CA ARG A 85 16.24 -2.72 6.09
C ARG A 85 16.54 -1.72 4.97
N LEU A 86 16.51 -0.45 5.30
CA LEU A 86 17.01 0.61 4.43
C LEU A 86 18.54 0.65 4.50
N ASN A 87 19.19 0.82 3.38
CA ASN A 87 20.61 1.10 3.31
C ASN A 87 20.90 2.60 3.50
N ASP A 88 22.17 2.95 3.64
CA ASP A 88 22.57 4.33 3.93
C ASP A 88 22.21 5.29 2.78
N ASP A 89 22.35 4.85 1.52
CA ASP A 89 22.00 5.66 0.34
C ASP A 89 20.50 5.95 0.27
N GLU A 90 19.66 4.97 0.60
CA GLU A 90 18.20 5.14 0.67
C GLU A 90 17.80 6.09 1.79
N ILE A 91 18.46 6.00 2.94
CA ILE A 91 18.25 6.92 4.07
C ILE A 91 18.65 8.33 3.65
N GLU A 92 19.83 8.50 3.04
CA GLU A 92 20.31 9.79 2.55
C GLU A 92 19.38 10.37 1.48
N LYS A 93 18.87 9.55 0.57
CA LYS A 93 17.88 9.95 -0.42
C LYS A 93 16.61 10.50 0.25
N ILE A 94 16.05 9.80 1.23
CA ILE A 94 14.85 10.26 1.97
C ILE A 94 15.14 11.57 2.68
N VAL A 95 16.22 11.63 3.48
CA VAL A 95 16.58 12.80 4.28
C VAL A 95 16.90 14.00 3.40
N GLY A 96 17.72 13.81 2.36
CA GLY A 96 18.10 14.86 1.42
C GLY A 96 16.91 15.46 0.68
N THR A 97 16.01 14.59 0.15
CA THR A 97 14.78 15.03 -0.52
C THR A 97 13.84 15.78 0.43
N PHE A 98 13.71 15.28 1.68
CA PHE A 98 12.91 15.94 2.70
C PHE A 98 13.43 17.33 3.07
N GLN A 99 14.75 17.47 3.25
CA GLN A 99 15.40 18.75 3.61
C GLN A 99 15.31 19.77 2.47
N ARG A 100 15.56 19.34 1.23
CA ARG A 100 15.46 20.21 0.05
C ARG A 100 14.03 20.51 -0.37
N LYS A 101 13.05 19.79 0.17
CA LYS A 101 11.63 19.82 -0.25
C LYS A 101 11.49 19.64 -1.76
N GLU A 102 12.25 18.71 -2.29
CA GLU A 102 12.37 18.47 -3.72
C GLU A 102 11.24 17.56 -4.20
N ALA A 103 10.60 17.93 -5.31
CA ALA A 103 9.69 17.05 -6.01
C ALA A 103 10.50 16.11 -6.92
N VAL A 104 10.39 14.79 -6.68
CA VAL A 104 11.06 13.75 -7.44
C VAL A 104 10.00 12.80 -7.98
N GLU A 105 10.04 12.53 -9.27
CA GLU A 105 9.09 11.69 -9.98
C GLU A 105 8.92 10.32 -9.27
N ASP A 106 7.67 9.90 -9.09
CA ASP A 106 7.27 8.64 -8.44
C ASP A 106 7.85 8.43 -7.02
N PHE A 107 8.38 9.49 -6.38
CA PHE A 107 9.00 9.40 -5.07
C PHE A 107 8.53 10.48 -4.10
N SER A 108 8.51 11.75 -4.53
CA SER A 108 8.14 12.85 -3.64
C SER A 108 7.42 13.99 -4.35
N VAL A 109 6.55 14.67 -3.62
CA VAL A 109 5.86 15.89 -4.07
C VAL A 109 5.87 16.94 -2.97
N ALA A 110 5.91 18.22 -3.37
CA ALA A 110 5.77 19.36 -2.48
C ALA A 110 4.43 20.08 -2.79
N VAL A 111 3.45 19.83 -1.95
CA VAL A 111 2.05 20.27 -2.16
C VAL A 111 1.65 21.37 -1.19
N SER A 112 0.74 22.24 -1.61
CA SER A 112 0.11 23.24 -0.75
C SER A 112 -0.96 22.62 0.15
N TYR A 113 -1.35 23.33 1.19
CA TYR A 113 -2.45 22.89 2.06
C TYR A 113 -3.80 22.89 1.31
N ASP A 114 -3.98 23.74 0.30
CA ASP A 114 -5.20 23.79 -0.50
C ASP A 114 -5.29 22.56 -1.42
N GLU A 115 -4.20 22.16 -2.07
CA GLU A 115 -4.13 20.89 -2.82
C GLU A 115 -4.42 19.68 -1.93
N ILE A 116 -3.93 19.69 -0.67
CA ILE A 116 -4.23 18.61 0.29
C ILE A 116 -5.74 18.55 0.60
N LYS A 117 -6.39 19.69 0.77
CA LYS A 117 -7.85 19.76 0.99
C LYS A 117 -8.63 19.28 -0.22
N GLU A 118 -8.26 19.68 -1.42
CA GLU A 118 -8.87 19.24 -2.68
C GLU A 118 -8.75 17.71 -2.88
N LYS A 119 -7.64 17.12 -2.44
CA LYS A 119 -7.42 15.66 -2.45
C LYS A 119 -8.00 14.96 -1.20
N GLY A 120 -8.98 15.58 -0.52
CA GLY A 120 -9.66 14.98 0.64
C GLY A 120 -8.77 14.79 1.86
N TYR A 121 -7.86 15.73 2.09
CA TYR A 121 -6.90 15.76 3.21
C TYR A 121 -5.89 14.60 3.22
N SER A 122 -5.68 13.95 2.12
CA SER A 122 -4.71 12.86 2.03
C SER A 122 -3.28 13.37 2.10
N LEU A 123 -2.46 12.71 2.94
CA LEU A 123 -1.02 12.94 3.04
C LEU A 123 -0.19 11.84 2.37
N SER A 124 -0.83 11.01 1.53
CA SER A 124 -0.15 9.98 0.74
C SER A 124 0.41 10.58 -0.56
N ALA A 125 1.73 10.56 -0.73
CA ALA A 125 2.39 11.10 -1.93
C ALA A 125 1.86 10.50 -3.24
N GLY A 126 1.54 9.20 -3.25
CA GLY A 126 1.04 8.50 -4.44
C GLY A 126 -0.27 9.05 -5.01
N GLN A 127 -1.04 9.86 -4.25
CA GLN A 127 -2.25 10.50 -4.76
C GLN A 127 -1.97 11.79 -5.55
N TYR A 128 -0.73 12.25 -5.55
CA TYR A 128 -0.28 13.48 -6.21
C TYR A 128 0.66 13.21 -7.36
N PHE A 129 1.07 11.96 -7.57
CA PHE A 129 1.87 11.58 -8.71
C PHE A 129 1.01 11.60 -9.99
N ASP A 130 1.62 12.00 -11.09
CA ASP A 130 0.97 11.93 -12.37
C ASP A 130 0.73 10.47 -12.77
N ILE A 131 -0.49 10.18 -13.21
CA ILE A 131 -0.80 8.86 -13.74
C ILE A 131 -0.19 8.76 -15.13
N LYS A 132 0.92 8.07 -15.24
CA LYS A 132 1.46 7.68 -16.56
C LYS A 132 0.55 6.60 -17.13
N ILE A 133 -0.21 6.95 -18.14
CA ILE A 133 -0.94 5.98 -18.95
C ILE A 133 0.04 5.54 -20.04
N ASP A 134 0.70 4.42 -19.84
CA ASP A 134 1.43 3.76 -20.91
C ASP A 134 0.41 3.20 -21.89
N TYR A 135 0.17 3.94 -22.98
CA TYR A 135 -0.61 3.43 -24.08
C TYR A 135 0.17 2.29 -24.72
N VAL A 136 -0.33 1.08 -24.57
CA VAL A 136 0.20 -0.05 -25.34
C VAL A 136 -0.24 0.15 -26.78
N ASP A 137 0.68 0.61 -27.62
CA ASP A 137 0.44 0.82 -29.04
C ASP A 137 0.43 -0.56 -29.72
N ILE A 138 -0.74 -1.19 -29.75
CA ILE A 138 -0.98 -2.47 -30.40
C ILE A 138 -1.89 -2.26 -31.61
N THR A 139 -1.63 -2.99 -32.68
CA THR A 139 -2.52 -3.00 -33.85
C THR A 139 -3.87 -3.67 -33.47
N GLU A 140 -4.92 -3.35 -34.24
CA GLU A 140 -6.23 -3.99 -34.09
C GLU A 140 -6.13 -5.51 -34.22
N GLU A 141 -5.31 -5.99 -35.14
CA GLU A 141 -5.07 -7.42 -35.32
C GLU A 141 -4.41 -8.06 -34.10
N GLU A 142 -3.39 -7.42 -33.54
CA GLU A 142 -2.71 -7.91 -32.33
C GLU A 142 -3.63 -7.90 -31.13
N PHE A 143 -4.46 -6.86 -30.96
CA PHE A 143 -5.48 -6.80 -29.92
C PHE A 143 -6.46 -7.96 -30.03
N ASN A 144 -7.00 -8.18 -31.22
CA ASN A 144 -7.96 -9.26 -31.49
C ASN A 144 -7.35 -10.64 -31.23
N ASN A 145 -6.09 -10.86 -31.64
CA ASN A 145 -5.39 -12.11 -31.39
C ASN A 145 -5.16 -12.34 -29.87
N ARG A 146 -4.74 -11.32 -29.13
CA ARG A 146 -4.58 -11.41 -27.67
C ARG A 146 -5.91 -11.70 -26.98
N MET A 147 -7.00 -11.03 -27.41
CA MET A 147 -8.34 -11.25 -26.87
C MET A 147 -8.87 -12.65 -27.16
N ALA A 148 -8.63 -13.18 -28.36
CA ALA A 148 -9.00 -14.56 -28.70
C ALA A 148 -8.26 -15.57 -27.82
N ASN A 149 -6.95 -15.38 -27.63
CA ASN A 149 -6.13 -16.22 -26.76
C ASN A 149 -6.62 -16.17 -25.29
N TYR A 150 -6.89 -14.98 -24.74
CA TYR A 150 -7.42 -14.85 -23.37
C TYR A 150 -8.78 -15.53 -23.19
N LYS A 151 -9.68 -15.40 -24.18
CA LYS A 151 -10.98 -16.09 -24.16
C LYS A 151 -10.81 -17.60 -24.15
N GLN A 152 -9.87 -18.12 -24.94
CA GLN A 152 -9.58 -19.56 -24.97
C GLN A 152 -9.05 -20.04 -23.60
N ILE A 153 -8.03 -19.37 -23.04
CA ILE A 153 -7.45 -19.72 -21.74
C ILE A 153 -8.51 -19.69 -20.65
N LEU A 154 -9.35 -18.65 -20.61
CA LEU A 154 -10.44 -18.55 -19.63
C LEU A 154 -11.45 -19.69 -19.78
N SER A 155 -11.81 -20.06 -21.04
CA SER A 155 -12.71 -21.18 -21.29
C SER A 155 -12.15 -22.51 -20.79
N GLU A 156 -10.85 -22.74 -20.98
CA GLU A 156 -10.17 -23.94 -20.47
C GLU A 156 -10.12 -23.96 -18.94
N GLN A 157 -9.80 -22.82 -18.31
CA GLN A 157 -9.76 -22.70 -16.86
C GLN A 157 -11.16 -22.91 -16.23
N PHE A 158 -12.22 -22.40 -16.84
CA PHE A 158 -13.58 -22.64 -16.36
C PHE A 158 -14.00 -24.12 -16.47
N LYS A 159 -13.61 -24.81 -17.56
CA LYS A 159 -13.85 -26.25 -17.67
C LYS A 159 -13.14 -27.05 -16.59
N GLU A 160 -11.88 -26.69 -16.33
CA GLU A 160 -11.10 -27.34 -15.26
C GLU A 160 -11.66 -27.05 -13.87
N SER A 161 -12.12 -25.81 -13.62
CA SER A 161 -12.79 -25.46 -12.38
C SER A 161 -14.04 -26.32 -12.15
N HIS A 162 -14.90 -26.47 -13.15
CA HIS A 162 -16.08 -27.32 -13.03
C HIS A 162 -15.73 -28.79 -12.79
N ARG A 163 -14.71 -29.32 -13.49
CA ARG A 163 -14.23 -30.69 -13.26
C ARG A 163 -13.77 -30.89 -11.80
N LEU A 164 -13.02 -29.92 -11.27
CA LEU A 164 -12.55 -29.97 -9.88
C LEU A 164 -13.70 -29.83 -8.87
N GLU A 165 -14.70 -28.99 -9.14
CA GLU A 165 -15.91 -28.86 -8.32
C GLU A 165 -16.66 -30.20 -8.25
N GLU A 166 -16.87 -30.88 -9.39
CA GLU A 166 -17.51 -32.20 -9.42
C GLU A 166 -16.71 -33.24 -8.65
N GLU A 167 -15.38 -33.23 -8.77
CA GLU A 167 -14.51 -34.16 -8.06
C GLU A 167 -14.56 -33.92 -6.53
N ILE A 168 -14.52 -32.68 -6.08
CA ILE A 168 -14.67 -32.30 -4.67
C ILE A 168 -16.03 -32.78 -4.13
N MET A 169 -17.11 -32.52 -4.87
CA MET A 169 -18.44 -32.94 -4.46
C MET A 169 -18.56 -34.47 -4.39
N LYS A 170 -17.95 -35.20 -5.33
CA LYS A 170 -17.90 -36.65 -5.30
C LYS A 170 -17.14 -37.18 -4.08
N GLN A 171 -16.00 -36.56 -3.73
CA GLN A 171 -15.23 -36.94 -2.55
C GLN A 171 -15.99 -36.65 -1.26
N LEU A 172 -16.64 -35.48 -1.15
CA LEU A 172 -17.44 -35.12 0.01
C LEU A 172 -18.62 -36.08 0.19
N ASN A 173 -19.31 -36.46 -0.89
CA ASN A 173 -20.41 -37.39 -0.84
C ASN A 173 -19.96 -38.83 -0.49
N ALA A 174 -18.69 -39.17 -0.72
CA ALA A 174 -18.12 -40.48 -0.36
C ALA A 174 -17.67 -40.54 1.12
N LEU A 175 -17.61 -39.41 1.83
CA LEU A 175 -17.28 -39.39 3.25
C LEU A 175 -18.46 -39.92 4.06
N GLN A 176 -18.29 -41.11 4.67
CA GLN A 176 -19.26 -41.69 5.63
C GLN A 176 -18.63 -41.65 7.04
N PHE A 177 -19.38 -41.04 7.96
CA PHE A 177 -19.00 -41.06 9.37
C PHE A 177 -19.58 -42.32 10.02
N ASN A 178 -18.75 -43.37 10.18
CA ASN A 178 -19.13 -44.58 10.92
C ASN A 178 -18.92 -44.36 12.41
N VAL A 179 -19.98 -44.07 13.15
CA VAL A 179 -19.94 -44.17 14.61
C VAL A 179 -20.11 -45.62 14.98
N ASN A 180 -19.00 -46.31 15.35
CA ASN A 180 -19.16 -47.55 16.10
C ASN A 180 -19.62 -47.20 17.51
N VAL A 181 -20.91 -47.31 17.74
CA VAL A 181 -21.46 -47.35 19.08
C VAL A 181 -21.07 -48.71 19.61
N GLY A 182 -19.99 -48.76 20.41
CA GLY A 182 -19.61 -49.97 21.15
C GLY A 182 -20.72 -50.26 22.14
N ASP A 183 -21.41 -51.36 21.93
CA ASP A 183 -22.26 -51.95 22.92
C ASP A 183 -21.37 -52.39 24.09
N ASN A 184 -21.45 -51.66 25.19
CA ASN A 184 -20.95 -52.11 26.47
C ASN A 184 -22.05 -52.96 27.11
N GLU A 185 -21.85 -54.26 27.11
CA GLU A 185 -22.45 -55.16 28.11
C GLU A 185 -21.59 -55.17 29.37
#